data_e6d963daef2f8c27e03be50de1c8fee8
#
_entry.id   e6d963daef2f8c27e03be50de1c8fee8
#
_cell.length_a   1.000
_cell.length_b   1.000
_cell.length_c   1.000
_cell.angle_alpha   90.00
_cell.angle_beta   90.00
_cell.angle_gamma   90.00
#
_symmetry.space_group_name_H-M   'P 1'
#
loop_
_entity.id
_entity.type
_entity.pdbx_description
1 polymer ?
#
loop_
_entity_poly.entity_id
_entity_poly.type
_entity_poly.pdbx_seq_one_letter_code
_entity_poly.pdbx_strand_id
1 'polypeptide(L)'
;MNYAQDALWWRLTHPTIRDLASLLTAPPLWHTGCELPVRELLGEHGFRLLLAWDEQWQSDPQRQPENLTRNRYALGKYAEDLLAYWFTHAPHAKLLAANLPVYGNEAGGNSTLGEMDYIAELNGTLYHIELACKYHGSATGEHMAGLNPRDTLARKQRKLQRQLALLATPEAQAALRQHGIAPDNIRSASIVRGIGFTAAGTLPPAFPPQAWSG
;
A
#
# COMPACT_ATOMS: atom_id res chain seq x y z
N MET A 1 -19.27 -7.04 -9.44
CA MET A 1 -19.56 -5.73 -8.82
C MET A 1 -19.48 -5.92 -7.31
N ASN A 2 -18.69 -5.12 -6.61
CA ASN A 2 -18.59 -5.23 -5.15
C ASN A 2 -19.51 -4.18 -4.52
N TYR A 3 -20.76 -4.54 -4.31
CA TYR A 3 -21.78 -3.64 -3.76
C TYR A 3 -21.42 -3.01 -2.41
N ALA A 4 -20.58 -3.67 -1.62
CA ALA A 4 -20.12 -3.10 -0.34
C ALA A 4 -19.16 -1.92 -0.56
N GLN A 5 -18.29 -1.98 -1.59
CA GLN A 5 -17.44 -0.86 -1.97
C GLN A 5 -18.27 0.31 -2.50
N ASP A 6 -19.22 0.04 -3.40
CA ASP A 6 -20.08 1.09 -3.94
C ASP A 6 -20.85 1.79 -2.82
N ALA A 7 -21.45 1.03 -1.90
CA ALA A 7 -22.21 1.57 -0.79
C ALA A 7 -21.34 2.44 0.14
N LEU A 8 -20.10 2.02 0.42
CA LEU A 8 -19.17 2.81 1.22
C LEU A 8 -18.79 4.11 0.52
N TRP A 9 -18.43 4.05 -0.77
CA TRP A 9 -17.98 5.21 -1.52
C TRP A 9 -19.06 6.29 -1.66
N TRP A 10 -20.31 5.90 -1.74
CA TRP A 10 -21.42 6.85 -1.84
C TRP A 10 -21.64 7.63 -0.54
N ARG A 11 -21.31 7.06 0.59
CA ARG A 11 -21.47 7.71 1.89
C ARG A 11 -20.29 8.59 2.28
N LEU A 12 -19.10 8.27 1.79
CA LEU A 12 -17.91 9.07 2.04
C LEU A 12 -17.86 10.25 1.07
N THR A 13 -17.74 11.44 1.59
CA THR A 13 -17.78 12.68 0.83
C THR A 13 -16.46 13.45 0.90
N HIS A 14 -15.70 13.30 1.99
CA HIS A 14 -14.38 13.92 2.12
C HIS A 14 -13.36 13.26 1.19
N PRO A 15 -12.68 14.01 0.28
CA PRO A 15 -11.81 13.42 -0.76
C PRO A 15 -10.72 12.52 -0.19
N THR A 16 -10.01 12.95 0.86
CA THR A 16 -8.91 12.18 1.47
C THR A 16 -9.41 10.88 2.11
N ILE A 17 -10.61 10.89 2.70
CA ILE A 17 -11.21 9.67 3.28
C ILE A 17 -11.65 8.70 2.18
N ARG A 18 -12.15 9.20 1.06
CA ARG A 18 -12.45 8.39 -0.12
C ARG A 18 -11.20 7.74 -0.71
N ASP A 19 -10.10 8.50 -0.79
CA ASP A 19 -8.82 7.99 -1.25
C ASP A 19 -8.28 6.90 -0.31
N LEU A 20 -8.36 7.13 1.01
CA LEU A 20 -8.01 6.13 2.02
C LEU A 20 -8.89 4.88 1.90
N ALA A 21 -10.19 5.02 1.81
CA ALA A 21 -11.12 3.90 1.64
C ALA A 21 -10.81 3.09 0.38
N SER A 22 -10.50 3.77 -0.73
CA SER A 22 -10.04 3.14 -1.98
C SER A 22 -8.77 2.34 -1.77
N LEU A 23 -7.78 2.93 -1.10
CA LEU A 23 -6.49 2.30 -0.82
C LEU A 23 -6.65 1.03 0.04
N LEU A 24 -7.57 1.06 1.02
CA LEU A 24 -7.84 -0.06 1.91
C LEU A 24 -8.63 -1.19 1.24
N THR A 25 -9.54 -0.88 0.31
CA THR A 25 -10.57 -1.83 -0.17
C THR A 25 -10.47 -2.20 -1.64
N ALA A 26 -9.77 -1.43 -2.47
CA ALA A 26 -9.66 -1.74 -3.90
C ALA A 26 -9.01 -3.11 -4.13
N PRO A 27 -9.39 -3.82 -5.19
CA PRO A 27 -8.72 -5.05 -5.59
C PRO A 27 -7.25 -4.78 -5.96
N PRO A 28 -6.37 -5.77 -5.84
CA PRO A 28 -4.98 -5.61 -6.23
C PRO A 28 -4.87 -5.43 -7.75
N LEU A 29 -3.98 -4.52 -8.18
CA LEU A 29 -3.69 -4.33 -9.61
C LEU A 29 -3.02 -5.57 -10.23
N TRP A 30 -2.21 -6.31 -9.45
CA TRP A 30 -1.68 -7.65 -9.79
C TRP A 30 -1.52 -8.47 -8.52
N HIS A 31 -1.45 -9.80 -8.67
CA HIS A 31 -1.23 -10.71 -7.54
C HIS A 31 0.26 -10.90 -7.25
N THR A 32 0.59 -10.90 -5.94
CA THR A 32 1.94 -11.19 -5.42
C THR A 32 2.01 -12.56 -4.74
N GLY A 33 0.86 -13.11 -4.37
CA GLY A 33 0.73 -14.34 -3.58
C GLY A 33 0.77 -14.12 -2.07
N CYS A 34 0.98 -12.87 -1.61
CA CYS A 34 0.96 -12.48 -0.20
C CYS A 34 0.18 -11.18 0.03
N GLU A 35 -0.89 -10.97 -0.72
CA GLU A 35 -1.75 -9.80 -0.56
C GLU A 35 -2.33 -9.74 0.86
N LEU A 36 -2.25 -8.58 1.48
CA LEU A 36 -2.90 -8.34 2.76
C LEU A 36 -4.42 -8.35 2.57
N PRO A 37 -5.15 -9.28 3.22
CA PRO A 37 -6.60 -9.36 3.05
C PRO A 37 -7.29 -8.07 3.50
N VAL A 38 -8.31 -7.62 2.75
CA VAL A 38 -9.09 -6.41 3.09
C VAL A 38 -9.65 -6.48 4.51
N ARG A 39 -10.06 -7.67 4.96
CA ARG A 39 -10.56 -7.88 6.33
C ARG A 39 -9.49 -7.57 7.38
N GLU A 40 -8.24 -7.99 7.16
CA GLU A 40 -7.13 -7.71 8.07
C GLU A 40 -6.78 -6.23 8.07
N LEU A 41 -6.82 -5.60 6.88
CA LEU A 41 -6.49 -4.20 6.71
C LEU A 41 -7.53 -3.27 7.33
N LEU A 42 -8.83 -3.55 7.17
CA LEU A 42 -9.92 -2.76 7.73
C LEU A 42 -10.18 -3.03 9.22
N GLY A 43 -9.93 -4.26 9.67
CA GLY A 43 -10.41 -4.73 10.95
C GLY A 43 -11.95 -4.77 11.03
N GLU A 44 -12.49 -5.11 12.20
CA GLU A 44 -13.93 -5.29 12.40
C GLU A 44 -14.73 -3.99 12.23
N HIS A 45 -14.14 -2.85 12.59
CA HIS A 45 -14.84 -1.56 12.66
C HIS A 45 -14.34 -0.52 11.65
N GLY A 46 -13.50 -0.92 10.67
CA GLY A 46 -12.86 0.02 9.74
C GLY A 46 -13.83 0.90 8.97
N PHE A 47 -14.97 0.37 8.53
CA PHE A 47 -15.98 1.18 7.85
C PHE A 47 -16.60 2.25 8.75
N ARG A 48 -16.88 1.92 10.01
CA ARG A 48 -17.42 2.89 10.97
C ARG A 48 -16.40 3.99 11.27
N LEU A 49 -15.13 3.62 11.36
CA LEU A 49 -14.04 4.56 11.58
C LEU A 49 -13.89 5.54 10.41
N LEU A 50 -13.93 5.04 9.17
CA LEU A 50 -13.89 5.88 7.97
C LEU A 50 -15.05 6.87 7.92
N LEU A 51 -16.28 6.42 8.24
CA LEU A 51 -17.46 7.29 8.30
C LEU A 51 -17.31 8.37 9.39
N ALA A 52 -16.81 7.99 10.57
CA ALA A 52 -16.59 8.94 11.67
C ALA A 52 -15.53 10.00 11.31
N TRP A 53 -14.44 9.60 10.66
CA TRP A 53 -13.42 10.55 10.18
C TRP A 53 -13.93 11.43 9.04
N ASP A 54 -14.75 10.88 8.14
CA ASP A 54 -15.38 11.66 7.06
C ASP A 54 -16.21 12.82 7.62
N GLU A 55 -17.10 12.52 8.57
CA GLU A 55 -17.93 13.51 9.26
C GLU A 55 -17.06 14.53 10.04
N GLN A 56 -16.05 14.05 10.75
CA GLN A 56 -15.17 14.87 11.56
C GLN A 56 -14.35 15.86 10.71
N TRP A 57 -13.75 15.42 9.60
CA TRP A 57 -12.92 16.28 8.76
C TRP A 57 -13.75 17.20 7.87
N GLN A 58 -15.00 16.84 7.60
CA GLN A 58 -15.94 17.74 6.95
C GLN A 58 -16.39 18.88 7.87
N SER A 59 -16.70 18.57 9.12
CA SER A 59 -17.13 19.54 10.11
C SER A 59 -15.99 20.46 10.59
N ASP A 60 -14.76 19.94 10.62
CA ASP A 60 -13.57 20.66 11.08
C ASP A 60 -12.34 20.29 10.21
N PRO A 61 -12.10 21.04 9.11
CA PRO A 61 -10.97 20.77 8.21
C PRO A 61 -9.59 20.85 8.88
N GLN A 62 -9.46 21.51 10.04
CA GLN A 62 -8.18 21.59 10.77
C GLN A 62 -7.78 20.25 11.40
N ARG A 63 -8.73 19.32 11.53
CA ARG A 63 -8.45 17.96 12.01
C ARG A 63 -7.80 17.05 10.98
N GLN A 64 -7.84 17.43 9.70
CA GLN A 64 -7.10 16.70 8.68
C GLN A 64 -5.59 16.93 8.85
N PRO A 65 -4.77 15.86 8.96
CA PRO A 65 -3.34 15.99 9.06
C PRO A 65 -2.71 16.73 7.87
N GLU A 66 -1.82 17.67 8.15
CA GLU A 66 -1.21 18.53 7.13
C GLU A 66 -0.41 17.75 6.08
N ASN A 67 0.27 16.67 6.49
CA ASN A 67 1.03 15.80 5.59
C ASN A 67 0.15 15.11 4.54
N LEU A 68 -1.10 14.76 4.87
CA LEU A 68 -2.06 14.17 3.94
C LEU A 68 -2.57 15.17 2.88
N THR A 69 -2.36 16.46 3.09
CA THR A 69 -2.71 17.50 2.13
C THR A 69 -1.53 17.84 1.22
N ARG A 70 -0.32 17.89 1.78
CA ARG A 70 0.90 18.35 1.10
C ARG A 70 1.35 17.43 -0.04
N ASN A 71 1.20 16.11 0.10
CA ASN A 71 1.75 15.12 -0.81
C ASN A 71 0.78 14.64 -1.91
N ARG A 72 -0.39 15.26 -2.07
CA ARG A 72 -1.43 14.82 -3.03
C ARG A 72 -0.97 14.75 -4.50
N TYR A 73 0.09 15.46 -4.87
CA TYR A 73 0.62 15.47 -6.24
C TYR A 73 1.59 14.31 -6.53
N ALA A 74 2.08 13.59 -5.51
CA ALA A 74 2.97 12.46 -5.64
C ALA A 74 2.24 11.20 -5.18
N LEU A 75 1.52 10.52 -6.09
CA LEU A 75 0.62 9.41 -5.78
C LEU A 75 1.22 8.35 -4.83
N GLY A 76 2.47 7.92 -5.10
CA GLY A 76 3.14 6.93 -4.24
C GLY A 76 3.30 7.44 -2.81
N LYS A 77 3.85 8.64 -2.64
CA LYS A 77 4.06 9.25 -1.32
C LYS A 77 2.76 9.54 -0.60
N TYR A 78 1.76 10.00 -1.32
CA TYR A 78 0.43 10.22 -0.76
C TYR A 78 -0.21 8.91 -0.24
N ALA A 79 -0.11 7.83 -1.01
CA ALA A 79 -0.62 6.53 -0.59
C ALA A 79 0.16 5.99 0.63
N GLU A 80 1.48 6.21 0.69
CA GLU A 80 2.30 5.88 1.86
C GLU A 80 1.84 6.65 3.10
N ASP A 81 1.62 7.95 3.00
CA ASP A 81 1.17 8.79 4.13
C ASP A 81 -0.24 8.39 4.61
N LEU A 82 -1.15 8.05 3.69
CA LEU A 82 -2.49 7.56 4.02
C LEU A 82 -2.45 6.24 4.81
N LEU A 83 -1.63 5.28 4.38
CA LEU A 83 -1.48 4.01 5.10
C LEU A 83 -0.76 4.18 6.43
N ALA A 84 0.27 5.01 6.50
CA ALA A 84 0.94 5.33 7.76
C ALA A 84 -0.06 5.94 8.76
N TYR A 85 -0.91 6.86 8.30
CA TYR A 85 -1.97 7.42 9.12
C TYR A 85 -2.95 6.35 9.59
N TRP A 86 -3.40 5.46 8.69
CA TRP A 86 -4.27 4.34 9.05
C TRP A 86 -3.66 3.44 10.12
N PHE A 87 -2.44 2.97 9.91
CA PHE A 87 -1.75 2.08 10.86
C PHE A 87 -1.45 2.74 12.21
N THR A 88 -1.39 4.07 12.25
CA THR A 88 -1.16 4.81 13.50
C THR A 88 -2.44 5.03 14.29
N HIS A 89 -3.60 5.20 13.64
CA HIS A 89 -4.81 5.67 14.29
C HIS A 89 -5.96 4.66 14.32
N ALA A 90 -5.91 3.60 13.50
CA ALA A 90 -6.93 2.56 13.53
C ALA A 90 -6.78 1.68 14.79
N PRO A 91 -7.85 1.42 15.56
CA PRO A 91 -7.77 0.74 16.87
C PRO A 91 -7.20 -0.68 16.83
N HIS A 92 -7.30 -1.36 15.69
CA HIS A 92 -6.82 -2.73 15.47
C HIS A 92 -5.39 -2.77 14.89
N ALA A 93 -4.80 -1.60 14.63
CA ALA A 93 -3.49 -1.45 14.02
C ALA A 93 -2.51 -0.73 14.93
N LYS A 94 -1.22 -1.03 14.77
CA LYS A 94 -0.12 -0.32 15.42
C LYS A 94 1.05 -0.23 14.46
N LEU A 95 1.40 0.97 14.04
CA LEU A 95 2.60 1.20 13.24
C LEU A 95 3.83 1.11 14.15
N LEU A 96 4.78 0.22 13.84
CA LEU A 96 6.03 0.04 14.58
C LEU A 96 7.20 0.74 13.90
N ALA A 97 7.27 0.66 12.57
CA ALA A 97 8.25 1.38 11.76
C ALA A 97 7.68 1.68 10.37
N ALA A 98 8.13 2.78 9.78
CA ALA A 98 7.86 3.15 8.39
C ALA A 98 9.18 3.53 7.70
N ASN A 99 9.32 3.16 6.43
CA ASN A 99 10.51 3.43 5.60
C ASN A 99 11.80 2.99 6.30
N LEU A 100 11.83 1.76 6.82
CA LEU A 100 12.97 1.22 7.55
C LEU A 100 14.08 0.81 6.58
N PRO A 101 15.22 1.52 6.53
CA PRO A 101 16.31 1.20 5.62
C PRO A 101 17.05 -0.07 6.07
N VAL A 102 17.44 -0.88 5.08
CA VAL A 102 18.24 -2.08 5.28
C VAL A 102 19.57 -1.87 4.58
N TYR A 103 20.66 -1.90 5.34
CA TYR A 103 22.02 -1.69 4.85
C TYR A 103 22.77 -3.00 4.77
N GLY A 104 23.52 -3.21 3.67
CA GLY A 104 24.44 -4.33 3.53
C GLY A 104 25.77 -4.04 4.23
N ASN A 105 26.41 -5.11 4.74
CA ASN A 105 27.76 -5.08 5.32
C ASN A 105 28.79 -5.42 4.25
N GLU A 106 28.98 -4.58 3.24
CA GLU A 106 30.10 -4.79 2.31
C GLU A 106 31.38 -4.11 2.81
N ALA A 107 32.52 -4.78 2.63
CA ALA A 107 33.84 -4.26 2.96
C ALA A 107 34.18 -3.03 2.07
N GLY A 108 33.77 -1.84 2.50
CA GLY A 108 34.03 -0.59 1.76
C GLY A 108 32.91 0.46 1.88
N GLY A 109 31.79 0.19 2.54
CA GLY A 109 30.72 1.18 2.78
C GLY A 109 29.36 0.53 2.96
N ASN A 110 28.47 1.23 3.67
CA ASN A 110 27.08 0.82 3.81
C ASN A 110 26.36 0.98 2.47
N SER A 111 26.19 -0.10 1.70
CA SER A 111 25.30 -0.10 0.54
C SER A 111 23.86 -0.33 1.01
N THR A 112 22.91 0.45 0.52
CA THR A 112 21.48 0.22 0.82
C THR A 112 21.00 -0.99 0.03
N LEU A 113 20.64 -2.07 0.71
CA LEU A 113 20.01 -3.25 0.11
C LEU A 113 18.55 -2.96 -0.30
N GLY A 114 17.87 -2.15 0.48
CA GLY A 114 16.48 -1.74 0.25
C GLY A 114 15.90 -1.00 1.44
N GLU A 115 14.60 -0.85 1.42
CA GLU A 115 13.81 -0.22 2.49
C GLU A 115 12.55 -1.04 2.68
N MET A 116 12.15 -1.28 3.92
CA MET A 116 10.88 -1.89 4.27
C MET A 116 9.86 -0.78 4.47
N ASP A 117 8.78 -0.76 3.66
CA ASP A 117 7.80 0.34 3.67
C ASP A 117 7.12 0.45 5.04
N TYR A 118 6.64 -0.66 5.61
CA TYR A 118 6.03 -0.68 6.96
C TYR A 118 6.33 -1.95 7.72
N ILE A 119 6.51 -1.78 9.04
CA ILE A 119 6.34 -2.85 10.01
C ILE A 119 5.16 -2.45 10.89
N ALA A 120 4.09 -3.24 10.84
CA ALA A 120 2.86 -2.95 11.55
C ALA A 120 2.23 -4.20 12.15
N GLU A 121 1.60 -4.04 13.31
CA GLU A 121 0.74 -5.06 13.89
C GLU A 121 -0.71 -4.78 13.46
N LEU A 122 -1.40 -5.80 12.96
CA LEU A 122 -2.81 -5.75 12.59
C LEU A 122 -3.53 -6.94 13.25
N ASN A 123 -4.56 -6.66 14.02
CA ASN A 123 -5.35 -7.69 14.72
C ASN A 123 -4.46 -8.68 15.51
N GLY A 124 -3.38 -8.19 16.15
CA GLY A 124 -2.41 -8.99 16.92
C GLY A 124 -1.42 -9.81 16.07
N THR A 125 -1.40 -9.62 14.75
CA THR A 125 -0.42 -10.25 13.85
C THR A 125 0.56 -9.21 13.33
N LEU A 126 1.86 -9.52 13.41
CA LEU A 126 2.92 -8.64 12.94
C LEU A 126 3.21 -8.87 11.46
N TYR A 127 3.25 -7.78 10.71
CA TYR A 127 3.48 -7.78 9.26
C TYR A 127 4.64 -6.87 8.86
N HIS A 128 5.43 -7.33 7.91
CA HIS A 128 6.20 -6.50 6.99
C HIS A 128 5.32 -6.26 5.76
N ILE A 129 4.93 -5.01 5.52
CA ILE A 129 4.00 -4.64 4.47
C ILE A 129 4.70 -3.78 3.43
N GLU A 130 4.63 -4.19 2.18
CA GLU A 130 5.14 -3.44 1.03
C GLU A 130 3.99 -2.84 0.21
N LEU A 131 4.09 -1.55 -0.11
CA LEU A 131 3.09 -0.83 -0.88
C LEU A 131 3.52 -0.61 -2.33
N ALA A 132 2.64 -0.91 -3.25
CA ALA A 132 2.72 -0.46 -4.62
C ALA A 132 1.42 0.26 -5.02
N CYS A 133 1.48 1.56 -5.24
CA CYS A 133 0.34 2.34 -5.77
C CYS A 133 0.78 3.05 -7.04
N LYS A 134 0.23 2.64 -8.19
CA LYS A 134 0.69 3.09 -9.51
C LYS A 134 -0.42 3.12 -10.55
N TYR A 135 -0.28 4.05 -11.48
CA TYR A 135 -1.04 4.06 -12.72
C TYR A 135 -0.14 3.61 -13.86
N HIS A 136 -0.62 2.65 -14.65
CA HIS A 136 0.07 2.14 -15.82
C HIS A 136 -0.87 2.12 -17.01
N GLY A 137 -0.36 2.42 -18.19
CA GLY A 137 -1.13 2.42 -19.42
C GLY A 137 -0.40 1.71 -20.56
N SER A 138 -1.17 1.18 -21.52
CA SER A 138 -0.65 0.63 -22.75
C SER A 138 -1.71 0.69 -23.85
N ALA A 139 -1.30 1.11 -25.03
CA ALA A 139 -2.17 1.07 -26.22
C ALA A 139 -2.42 -0.37 -26.70
N THR A 140 -1.47 -1.28 -26.52
CA THR A 140 -1.52 -2.67 -26.98
C THR A 140 -1.78 -3.70 -25.88
N GLY A 141 -1.72 -3.28 -24.61
CA GLY A 141 -1.82 -4.18 -23.45
C GLY A 141 -0.53 -4.96 -23.15
N GLU A 142 0.46 -4.97 -24.01
CA GLU A 142 1.67 -5.80 -23.86
C GLU A 142 2.72 -5.18 -22.93
N HIS A 143 2.91 -3.86 -23.01
CA HIS A 143 3.91 -3.14 -22.24
C HIS A 143 3.25 -2.02 -21.43
N MET A 144 2.78 -2.38 -20.23
CA MET A 144 2.20 -1.41 -19.31
C MET A 144 3.29 -0.51 -18.73
N ALA A 145 3.27 0.77 -19.06
CA ALA A 145 4.20 1.79 -18.58
C ALA A 145 3.46 2.85 -17.76
N GLY A 146 4.15 3.45 -16.78
CA GLY A 146 3.70 4.64 -16.08
C GLY A 146 3.87 5.91 -16.94
N LEU A 147 3.64 7.07 -16.34
CA LEU A 147 3.92 8.36 -16.98
C LEU A 147 5.37 8.48 -17.45
N ASN A 148 6.29 7.87 -16.73
CA ASN A 148 7.66 7.66 -17.20
C ASN A 148 7.73 6.30 -17.94
N PRO A 149 8.09 6.26 -19.22
CA PRO A 149 8.17 5.02 -20.00
C PRO A 149 9.16 3.97 -19.42
N ARG A 150 10.13 4.41 -18.61
CA ARG A 150 11.06 3.50 -17.91
C ARG A 150 10.45 2.83 -16.67
N ASP A 151 9.33 3.32 -16.16
CA ASP A 151 8.58 2.74 -15.01
C ASP A 151 7.55 1.75 -15.53
N THR A 152 7.98 0.54 -15.87
CA THR A 152 7.10 -0.51 -16.39
C THR A 152 6.51 -1.36 -15.27
N LEU A 153 5.32 -1.91 -15.49
CA LEU A 153 4.65 -2.83 -14.57
C LEU A 153 5.57 -3.99 -14.18
N ALA A 154 6.21 -4.63 -15.16
CA ALA A 154 7.12 -5.75 -14.92
C ALA A 154 8.33 -5.36 -14.03
N ARG A 155 8.86 -4.14 -14.20
CA ARG A 155 9.94 -3.63 -13.34
C ARG A 155 9.45 -3.41 -11.91
N LYS A 156 8.24 -2.87 -11.74
CA LYS A 156 7.63 -2.64 -10.44
C LYS A 156 7.34 -3.96 -9.71
N GLN A 157 6.82 -4.96 -10.43
CA GLN A 157 6.59 -6.30 -9.89
C GLN A 157 7.88 -6.92 -9.36
N ARG A 158 8.96 -6.90 -10.16
CA ARG A 158 10.27 -7.42 -9.74
C ARG A 158 10.87 -6.63 -8.55
N LYS A 159 10.65 -5.31 -8.50
CA LYS A 159 11.09 -4.52 -7.34
C LYS A 159 10.34 -4.96 -6.09
N LEU A 160 9.02 -5.05 -6.15
CA LEU A 160 8.18 -5.44 -5.01
C LEU A 160 8.55 -6.84 -4.48
N GLN A 161 8.77 -7.82 -5.38
CA GLN A 161 9.22 -9.15 -4.98
C GLN A 161 10.54 -9.13 -4.22
N ARG A 162 11.51 -8.31 -4.66
CA ARG A 162 12.78 -8.16 -3.94
C ARG A 162 12.61 -7.51 -2.57
N GLN A 163 11.74 -6.50 -2.46
CA GLN A 163 11.44 -5.84 -1.19
C GLN A 163 10.77 -6.81 -0.22
N LEU A 164 9.79 -7.59 -0.66
CA LEU A 164 9.15 -8.63 0.17
C LEU A 164 10.16 -9.68 0.66
N ALA A 165 11.16 -10.01 -0.15
CA ALA A 165 12.21 -10.97 0.22
C ALA A 165 13.23 -10.39 1.23
N LEU A 166 13.30 -9.07 1.42
CA LEU A 166 14.24 -8.44 2.38
C LEU A 166 14.07 -8.99 3.80
N LEU A 167 12.84 -9.26 4.23
CA LEU A 167 12.57 -9.76 5.58
C LEU A 167 13.37 -11.02 5.94
N ALA A 168 13.67 -11.87 4.96
CA ALA A 168 14.43 -13.09 5.16
C ALA A 168 15.96 -12.87 5.30
N THR A 169 16.46 -11.65 5.04
CA THR A 169 17.89 -11.37 5.10
C THR A 169 18.38 -11.12 6.51
N PRO A 170 19.62 -11.54 6.86
CA PRO A 170 20.20 -11.24 8.16
C PRO A 170 20.27 -9.74 8.48
N GLU A 171 20.51 -8.92 7.46
CA GLU A 171 20.59 -7.46 7.57
C GLU A 171 19.24 -6.85 7.96
N ALA A 172 18.14 -7.28 7.33
CA ALA A 172 16.80 -6.82 7.69
C ALA A 172 16.43 -7.24 9.12
N GLN A 173 16.76 -8.47 9.50
CA GLN A 173 16.54 -8.95 10.87
C GLN A 173 17.37 -8.16 11.90
N ALA A 174 18.61 -7.79 11.56
CA ALA A 174 19.43 -6.93 12.41
C ALA A 174 18.83 -5.51 12.54
N ALA A 175 18.37 -4.92 11.43
CA ALA A 175 17.71 -3.63 11.43
C ALA A 175 16.44 -3.64 12.30
N LEU A 176 15.62 -4.68 12.22
CA LEU A 176 14.43 -4.85 13.07
C LEU A 176 14.80 -4.89 14.56
N ARG A 177 15.80 -5.72 14.94
CA ARG A 177 16.27 -5.79 16.35
C ARG A 177 16.79 -4.45 16.86
N GLN A 178 17.49 -3.67 16.04
CA GLN A 178 17.96 -2.32 16.40
C GLN A 178 16.79 -1.37 16.70
N HIS A 179 15.62 -1.59 16.09
CA HIS A 179 14.39 -0.84 16.37
C HIS A 179 13.53 -1.47 17.48
N GLY A 180 14.05 -2.45 18.20
CA GLY A 180 13.32 -3.12 19.28
C GLY A 180 12.21 -4.05 18.79
N ILE A 181 12.24 -4.45 17.50
CA ILE A 181 11.24 -5.32 16.89
C ILE A 181 11.83 -6.74 16.78
N ALA A 182 11.16 -7.70 17.40
CA ALA A 182 11.54 -9.11 17.28
C ALA A 182 11.20 -9.60 15.85
N PRO A 183 12.18 -10.13 15.09
CA PRO A 183 11.94 -10.56 13.71
C PRO A 183 11.14 -11.86 13.60
N ASP A 184 11.00 -12.58 14.71
CA ASP A 184 10.29 -13.85 14.74
C ASP A 184 8.79 -13.62 14.55
N ASN A 185 8.15 -14.46 13.73
CA ASN A 185 6.71 -14.42 13.44
C ASN A 185 6.22 -13.20 12.64
N ILE A 186 7.10 -12.40 12.02
CA ILE A 186 6.69 -11.36 11.07
C ILE A 186 6.26 -12.02 9.75
N ARG A 187 5.08 -11.67 9.26
CA ARG A 187 4.56 -12.14 7.96
C ARG A 187 4.82 -11.09 6.89
N SER A 188 5.36 -11.49 5.73
CA SER A 188 5.41 -10.60 4.57
C SER A 188 4.03 -10.45 3.97
N ALA A 189 3.65 -9.22 3.68
CA ALA A 189 2.38 -8.90 3.02
C ALA A 189 2.55 -7.74 2.02
N SER A 190 1.67 -7.67 1.04
CA SER A 190 1.66 -6.60 0.06
C SER A 190 0.31 -5.90 -0.03
N ILE A 191 0.37 -4.61 -0.32
CA ILE A 191 -0.79 -3.79 -0.72
C ILE A 191 -0.49 -3.25 -2.11
N VAL A 192 -1.12 -3.84 -3.13
CA VAL A 192 -0.93 -3.44 -4.53
C VAL A 192 -2.18 -2.73 -5.01
N ARG A 193 -2.07 -1.45 -5.33
CA ARG A 193 -3.19 -0.61 -5.76
C ARG A 193 -2.83 0.16 -7.03
N GLY A 194 -3.84 0.63 -7.71
CA GLY A 194 -3.67 1.46 -8.89
C GLY A 194 -4.68 1.16 -9.97
N ILE A 195 -4.48 1.76 -11.13
CA ILE A 195 -5.34 1.59 -12.28
C ILE A 195 -4.49 1.27 -13.49
N GLY A 196 -4.89 0.23 -14.24
CA GLY A 196 -4.36 -0.09 -15.54
C GLY A 196 -5.27 0.48 -16.63
N PHE A 197 -4.70 1.19 -17.59
CA PHE A 197 -5.41 1.73 -18.76
C PHE A 197 -4.99 0.97 -20.00
N THR A 198 -5.95 0.46 -20.75
CA THR A 198 -5.72 -0.18 -22.05
C THR A 198 -6.64 0.41 -23.11
N ALA A 199 -6.28 0.25 -24.37
CA ALA A 199 -7.22 0.56 -25.44
C ALA A 199 -8.48 -0.32 -25.30
N ALA A 200 -9.63 0.23 -25.66
CA ALA A 200 -10.90 -0.50 -25.60
C ALA A 200 -10.82 -1.85 -26.32
N GLY A 201 -11.24 -2.91 -25.66
CA GLY A 201 -11.22 -4.27 -26.19
C GLY A 201 -9.92 -5.05 -26.01
N THR A 202 -8.87 -4.45 -25.43
CA THR A 202 -7.62 -5.18 -25.09
C THR A 202 -7.56 -5.44 -23.60
N LEU A 203 -7.53 -6.73 -23.21
CA LEU A 203 -7.23 -7.15 -21.83
C LEU A 203 -5.75 -7.52 -21.76
N PRO A 204 -4.95 -6.86 -20.88
CA PRO A 204 -3.55 -7.24 -20.70
C PRO A 204 -3.46 -8.64 -20.09
N PRO A 205 -2.59 -9.52 -20.61
CA PRO A 205 -2.43 -10.88 -20.07
C PRO A 205 -1.86 -10.91 -18.63
N ALA A 206 -1.32 -9.78 -18.13
CA ALA A 206 -0.75 -9.67 -16.80
C ALA A 206 -1.76 -9.27 -15.72
N PHE A 207 -3.01 -8.94 -16.06
CA PHE A 207 -4.02 -8.58 -15.07
C PHE A 207 -4.75 -9.83 -14.57
N PRO A 208 -5.04 -9.89 -13.24
CA PRO A 208 -5.89 -10.96 -12.74
C PRO A 208 -7.25 -10.93 -13.45
N PRO A 209 -7.90 -12.11 -13.67
CA PRO A 209 -9.21 -12.20 -14.30
C PRO A 209 -10.32 -11.39 -13.63
N GLN A 210 -10.05 -10.89 -12.42
CA GLN A 210 -10.94 -10.05 -11.61
C GLN A 210 -10.63 -8.55 -11.73
N ALA A 211 -9.62 -8.15 -12.51
CA ALA A 211 -9.38 -6.75 -12.79
C ALA A 211 -10.56 -6.20 -13.60
N TRP A 212 -11.15 -5.12 -13.12
CA TRP A 212 -12.29 -4.47 -13.73
C TRP A 212 -11.93 -3.99 -15.13
N SER A 213 -12.66 -4.48 -16.14
CA SER A 213 -12.76 -3.82 -17.44
C SER A 213 -13.91 -2.82 -17.35
N GLY A 214 -13.61 -1.55 -17.26
CA GLY A 214 -14.56 -0.46 -17.44
C GLY A 214 -14.64 -0.06 -18.89
#